data_1dc72f8de3ccebab056829164aa04aae
#
_entry.id   1dc72f8de3ccebab056829164aa04aae
#
_cell.length_a   1.000
_cell.length_b   1.000
_cell.length_c   1.000
_cell.angle_alpha   90.00
_cell.angle_beta   90.00
_cell.angle_gamma   90.00
#
_symmetry.space_group_name_H-M   'P 1'
#
loop_
_entity.id
_entity.type
_entity.pdbx_description
1 polymer ?
#
loop_
_entity_poly.entity_id
_entity_poly.type
_entity_poly.pdbx_seq_one_letter_code
_entity_poly.pdbx_strand_id
1 'polypeptide(L)' 'MELSSHLFKRMIDRSFSELDLRTMLEHSGDYRPDVVEGRWIIVTLHRRQKWEVIVEPDFDAKRLFVITAYPCWES' A
#
# COMPACT_ATOMS: atom_id res chain seq x y z
N MET A 1 -10.42 4.36 -4.16
CA MET A 1 -9.12 3.66 -4.14
C MET A 1 -9.08 2.64 -5.25
N GLU A 2 -8.08 2.73 -6.08
CA GLU A 2 -7.92 1.80 -7.19
C GLU A 2 -6.69 0.91 -6.94
N LEU A 3 -6.78 -0.35 -7.33
CA LEU A 3 -5.76 -1.35 -7.06
C LEU A 3 -5.11 -1.80 -8.37
N SER A 4 -3.79 -1.89 -8.39
CA SER A 4 -3.08 -2.38 -9.57
C SER A 4 -3.25 -3.89 -9.72
N SER A 5 -3.04 -4.40 -10.93
CA SER A 5 -3.09 -5.85 -11.17
C SER A 5 -2.00 -6.59 -10.39
N HIS A 6 -0.84 -5.96 -10.25
CA HIS A 6 0.25 -6.50 -9.44
C HIS A 6 -0.16 -6.66 -7.98
N LEU A 7 -0.88 -5.67 -7.45
CA LEU A 7 -1.38 -5.71 -6.08
C LEU A 7 -2.38 -6.84 -5.87
N PHE A 8 -3.30 -7.05 -6.83
CA PHE A 8 -4.27 -8.16 -6.74
C PHE A 8 -3.55 -9.50 -6.60
N LYS A 9 -2.49 -9.70 -7.36
CA LYS A 9 -1.69 -10.91 -7.26
C LYS A 9 -1.06 -11.04 -5.87
N ARG A 10 -0.53 -9.95 -5.33
CA ARG A 10 0.04 -9.92 -3.99
C ARG A 10 -1.00 -10.24 -2.92
N MET A 11 -2.22 -9.73 -3.08
CA MET A 11 -3.31 -10.00 -2.14
C MET A 11 -3.62 -11.49 -2.05
N ILE A 12 -3.59 -12.18 -3.19
CA ILE A 12 -3.79 -13.62 -3.23
C ILE A 12 -2.60 -14.34 -2.59
N ASP A 13 -1.38 -13.99 -2.99
CA ASP A 13 -0.16 -14.65 -2.52
C ASP A 13 0.07 -14.47 -1.01
N ARG A 14 -0.33 -13.34 -0.46
CA ARG A 14 -0.12 -12.99 0.96
C ARG A 14 -1.38 -13.08 1.80
N SER A 15 -2.48 -13.50 1.21
CA SER A 15 -3.75 -13.74 1.91
C SER A 15 -4.25 -12.51 2.67
N PHE A 16 -4.28 -11.36 2.02
CA PHE A 16 -4.92 -10.18 2.60
C PHE A 16 -5.95 -9.61 1.63
N SER A 17 -6.98 -8.97 2.19
CA SER A 17 -8.12 -8.46 1.43
C SER A 17 -8.02 -6.96 1.24
N GLU A 18 -8.91 -6.41 0.42
CA GLU A 18 -9.03 -4.95 0.27
C GLU A 18 -9.41 -4.31 1.60
N LEU A 19 -10.22 -4.98 2.41
CA LEU A 19 -10.58 -4.47 3.73
C LEU A 19 -9.35 -4.40 4.64
N ASP A 20 -8.49 -5.42 4.59
CA ASP A 20 -7.22 -5.40 5.33
C ASP A 20 -6.36 -4.23 4.88
N LEU A 21 -6.30 -4.00 3.57
CA LEU A 21 -5.53 -2.90 3.00
C LEU A 21 -6.06 -1.54 3.46
N ARG A 22 -7.37 -1.36 3.49
CA ARG A 22 -7.98 -0.13 3.99
C ARG A 22 -7.65 0.10 5.45
N THR A 23 -7.70 -0.95 6.26
CA THR A 23 -7.34 -0.88 7.67
C THR A 23 -5.88 -0.49 7.84
N MET A 24 -4.98 -1.08 7.04
CA MET A 24 -3.57 -0.72 7.05
C MET A 24 -3.36 0.77 6.75
N LEU A 25 -4.05 1.30 5.75
CA LEU A 25 -3.93 2.70 5.36
C LEU A 25 -4.51 3.65 6.42
N GLU A 26 -5.61 3.26 7.06
CA GLU A 26 -6.22 4.04 8.13
C GLU A 26 -5.34 4.14 9.37
N HIS A 27 -4.56 3.10 9.64
CA HIS A 27 -3.70 3.03 10.82
C HIS A 27 -2.22 3.16 10.46
N SER A 28 -1.92 3.84 9.36
CA SER A 28 -0.55 4.07 8.93
C SER A 28 0.16 4.98 9.95
N GLY A 29 1.40 4.62 10.28
CA GLY A 29 2.19 5.37 11.24
C GLY A 29 3.10 6.40 10.62
N ASP A 30 3.48 6.21 9.38
CA ASP A 30 4.47 7.06 8.72
C ASP A 30 4.35 6.97 7.21
N TYR A 31 4.90 7.95 6.51
CA TYR A 31 4.96 7.92 5.05
C TYR A 31 6.18 8.71 4.59
N ARG A 32 6.71 8.34 3.41
CA ARG A 32 7.84 9.04 2.81
C ARG A 32 7.74 8.96 1.28
N PRO A 33 8.36 9.90 0.54
CA PRO A 33 8.36 9.82 -0.91
C PRO A 33 9.19 8.62 -1.39
N ASP A 34 8.70 7.98 -2.45
CA ASP A 34 9.43 6.93 -3.14
C ASP A 34 10.49 7.57 -4.05
N VAL A 35 11.44 6.75 -4.50
CA VAL A 35 12.43 7.18 -5.52
C VAL A 35 11.74 7.46 -6.85
N VAL A 36 10.60 6.85 -7.11
CA VAL A 36 9.78 7.16 -8.28
C VAL A 36 8.91 8.37 -7.98
N GLU A 37 9.06 9.43 -8.76
CA GLU A 37 8.30 10.66 -8.56
C GLU A 37 6.79 10.40 -8.61
N GLY A 38 6.05 11.03 -7.69
CA GLY A 38 4.60 10.88 -7.61
C GLY A 38 4.14 9.71 -6.75
N ARG A 39 5.06 8.87 -6.29
CA ARG A 39 4.72 7.73 -5.45
C ARG A 39 5.15 7.94 -4.02
N TRP A 40 4.39 7.34 -3.12
CA TRP A 40 4.66 7.44 -1.69
C TRP A 40 4.70 6.04 -1.07
N ILE A 41 5.58 5.89 -0.10
CA ILE A 41 5.70 4.67 0.68
C ILE A 41 5.02 4.92 2.01
N ILE A 42 3.97 4.14 2.30
CA ILE A 42 3.23 4.26 3.55
C ILE A 42 3.63 3.09 4.44
N VAL A 43 4.15 3.40 5.63
CA VAL A 43 4.57 2.39 6.60
C VAL A 43 3.41 2.14 7.55
N THR A 44 3.01 0.89 7.69
CA THR A 44 1.86 0.50 8.48
C THR A 44 2.11 -0.86 9.15
N LEU A 45 1.12 -1.31 9.92
CA LEU A 45 1.17 -2.61 10.58
C LEU A 45 0.02 -3.48 10.08
N HIS A 46 0.31 -4.76 9.87
CA HIS A 46 -0.68 -5.77 9.53
C HIS A 46 -0.30 -7.06 10.23
N ARG A 47 -1.20 -7.62 11.03
CA ARG A 47 -0.96 -8.84 11.80
C ARG A 47 0.31 -8.74 12.66
N ARG A 48 0.52 -7.58 13.28
CA ARG A 48 1.66 -7.28 14.14
C ARG A 48 3.00 -7.24 13.41
N GLN A 49 2.96 -7.14 12.08
CA GLN A 49 4.17 -7.02 11.27
C GLN A 49 4.17 -5.68 10.55
N LYS A 50 5.35 -5.14 10.37
CA LYS A 50 5.52 -3.90 9.63
C LYS A 50 5.40 -4.16 8.14
N TRP A 51 4.58 -3.36 7.47
CA TRP A 51 4.35 -3.46 6.03
C TRP A 51 4.60 -2.11 5.38
N GLU A 52 4.92 -2.14 4.10
CA GLU A 52 5.00 -0.95 3.27
C GLU A 52 3.97 -1.05 2.16
N VAL A 53 3.22 0.03 1.96
CA VAL A 53 2.22 0.14 0.91
C VAL A 53 2.66 1.27 -0.01
N ILE A 54 2.83 0.97 -1.30
CA ILE A 54 3.24 1.95 -2.29
C ILE A 54 2.00 2.50 -2.97
N VAL A 55 1.82 3.81 -2.88
CA VAL A 55 0.64 4.48 -3.43
C VAL A 55 1.05 5.61 -4.38
N GLU A 56 0.17 5.92 -5.31
CA GLU A 56 0.33 7.04 -6.22
C GLU A 56 -0.95 7.86 -6.21
N PRO A 57 -0.98 8.98 -5.46
CA PRO A 57 -2.17 9.83 -5.43
C PRO A 57 -2.32 10.60 -6.73
N ASP A 58 -3.55 10.69 -7.23
CA ASP A 58 -3.91 11.57 -8.31
C ASP A 58 -4.78 12.68 -7.72
N PHE A 59 -4.18 13.81 -7.42
CA PHE A 59 -4.87 14.90 -6.74
C PHE A 59 -5.93 15.57 -7.63
N ASP A 60 -5.71 15.61 -8.92
CA ASP A 60 -6.67 16.20 -9.86
C ASP A 60 -7.95 15.38 -9.96
N ALA A 61 -7.81 14.06 -10.06
CA ALA A 61 -8.95 13.15 -10.13
C ALA A 61 -9.46 12.71 -8.77
N LYS A 62 -8.80 13.11 -7.69
CA LYS A 62 -9.10 12.72 -6.30
C LYS A 62 -9.14 11.19 -6.14
N ARG A 63 -8.16 10.51 -6.74
CA ARG A 63 -8.03 9.05 -6.71
C ARG A 63 -6.74 8.66 -6.02
N LEU A 64 -6.76 7.48 -5.44
CA LEU A 64 -5.57 6.88 -4.86
C LEU A 64 -5.35 5.53 -5.55
N PHE A 65 -4.20 5.42 -6.22
CA PHE A 65 -3.79 4.14 -6.81
C PHE A 65 -2.87 3.44 -5.83
N VAL A 66 -3.22 2.22 -5.47
CA VAL A 66 -2.35 1.38 -4.65
C VAL A 66 -1.58 0.46 -5.59
N ILE A 67 -0.28 0.68 -5.66
CA ILE A 67 0.58 0.01 -6.65
C ILE A 67 0.96 -1.38 -6.17
N THR A 68 1.42 -1.48 -4.91
CA THR A 68 1.80 -2.75 -4.30
C THR A 68 1.82 -2.62 -2.79
N ALA A 69 1.88 -3.77 -2.11
CA ALA A 69 2.03 -3.82 -0.66
C ALA A 69 2.85 -5.06 -0.33
N TYR A 70 3.75 -4.95 0.64
CA TYR A 70 4.58 -6.08 1.05
C TYR A 70 5.01 -5.92 2.51
N PRO A 71 5.25 -7.02 3.21
CA PRO A 71 5.84 -6.94 4.55
C PRO A 71 7.30 -6.52 4.46
N CYS A 72 7.78 -5.79 5.47
CA CYS A 72 9.13 -5.22 5.43
C CYS A 72 10.25 -6.25 5.36
N TRP A 73 9.99 -7.48 5.81
CA TRP A 73 10.98 -8.55 5.71
C TRP A 73 11.18 -9.07 4.28
N GLU A 74 10.32 -8.65 3.33
CA GLU A 74 10.46 -9.00 1.91
C GLU A 74 11.25 -7.96 1.10
N SER A 75 11.43 -6.80 1.64
CA SER A 75 12.04 -5.69 0.89
C SER A 75 13.54 -5.86 0.64
#